data_1ece9e9a9726f30512ca1f776b3ea535
#
_entry.id   1ece9e9a9726f30512ca1f776b3ea535
#
_cell.length_a   1.000
_cell.length_b   1.000
_cell.length_c   1.000
_cell.angle_alpha   90.00
_cell.angle_beta   90.00
_cell.angle_gamma   90.00
#
_symmetry.space_group_name_H-M   'P 1'
#
loop_
_entity.id
_entity.type
_entity.pdbx_description
1 polymer ?
#
loop_
_entity_poly.entity_id
_entity_poly.type
_entity_poly.pdbx_seq_one_letter_code
_entity_poly.pdbx_strand_id
1 'polypeptide(L)'
;MILVLAEKPSVGKDIGKVLKCNKNENGYVEGKEYIVTWALGHLVTLADPESYDSRYAKWELEDLPIIPKSMKTEVIKKTGKQFGVVKSLIQRKDVTEIVIATDAGREGELVARWIIEKADVKKPIKRLWISSVTDKAITEGFKNLKDGKLYENLYKSAVARSEADWIVGINATRALTSKYNAQLSCGRVQTPTVAMIAALEDEIRGFKPVKFYGIELNAQGCRFVWQDKNSDGRTFDKEKCDNIIRRIQTKKLIVADVSRNKAQTPAPALYDLTXXXXYMVFPLRRRCQLCRLFMNATRCSHIQERIQDTCLMILWKH
;
A
#
# COMPACT_ATOMS: atom_id res chain seq x y z
N MET A 1 -8.32 26.40 -22.11
CA MET A 1 -8.85 25.69 -20.92
C MET A 1 -7.77 24.79 -20.32
N ILE A 2 -7.87 24.51 -19.02
CA ILE A 2 -6.96 23.59 -18.31
C ILE A 2 -7.70 22.28 -18.06
N LEU A 3 -7.11 21.17 -18.48
CA LEU A 3 -7.68 19.82 -18.22
C LEU A 3 -7.08 19.23 -16.94
N VAL A 4 -7.94 18.86 -16.02
CA VAL A 4 -7.55 18.20 -14.76
C VAL A 4 -7.91 16.73 -14.86
N LEU A 5 -6.93 15.85 -14.64
CA LEU A 5 -7.09 14.40 -14.70
C LEU A 5 -6.97 13.81 -13.28
N ALA A 6 -8.10 13.45 -12.70
CA ALA A 6 -8.18 12.79 -11.39
C ALA A 6 -8.10 11.26 -11.52
N GLU A 7 -7.86 10.55 -10.42
CA GLU A 7 -7.77 9.08 -10.44
C GLU A 7 -9.13 8.41 -10.39
N LYS A 8 -10.11 9.03 -9.71
CA LYS A 8 -11.42 8.43 -9.44
C LYS A 8 -12.53 9.45 -9.66
N PRO A 9 -13.75 9.02 -10.06
CA PRO A 9 -14.89 9.93 -10.27
C PRO A 9 -15.20 10.80 -9.06
N SER A 10 -15.17 10.26 -7.84
CA SER A 10 -15.47 11.03 -6.63
C SER A 10 -14.50 12.20 -6.46
N VAL A 11 -13.20 11.93 -6.59
CA VAL A 11 -12.15 12.94 -6.47
C VAL A 11 -12.30 13.99 -7.58
N GLY A 12 -12.57 13.54 -8.82
CA GLY A 12 -12.80 14.45 -9.95
C GLY A 12 -13.98 15.39 -9.71
N LYS A 13 -15.08 14.89 -9.17
CA LYS A 13 -16.26 15.70 -8.84
C LYS A 13 -15.98 16.70 -7.70
N ASP A 14 -15.26 16.28 -6.66
CA ASP A 14 -14.88 17.18 -5.57
C ASP A 14 -13.98 18.32 -6.09
N ILE A 15 -12.98 17.99 -6.93
CA ILE A 15 -12.13 18.99 -7.57
C ILE A 15 -12.98 19.91 -8.47
N GLY A 16 -13.87 19.34 -9.28
CA GLY A 16 -14.75 20.09 -10.18
C GLY A 16 -15.63 21.10 -9.43
N LYS A 17 -16.17 20.69 -8.28
CA LYS A 17 -16.96 21.57 -7.41
C LYS A 17 -16.13 22.78 -6.95
N VAL A 18 -14.91 22.55 -6.45
CA VAL A 18 -14.02 23.62 -5.97
C VAL A 18 -13.63 24.56 -7.12
N LEU A 19 -13.42 24.01 -8.34
CA LEU A 19 -13.06 24.78 -9.54
C LEU A 19 -14.27 25.36 -10.28
N LYS A 20 -15.47 25.25 -9.69
CA LYS A 20 -16.74 25.82 -10.24
C LYS A 20 -17.08 25.24 -11.62
N CYS A 21 -16.86 23.96 -11.81
CA CYS A 21 -17.26 23.23 -13.02
C CYS A 21 -18.71 22.76 -12.84
N ASN A 22 -19.64 23.53 -13.39
CA ASN A 22 -21.09 23.33 -13.17
C ASN A 22 -21.76 22.48 -14.26
N LYS A 23 -21.12 22.29 -15.41
CA LYS A 23 -21.67 21.49 -16.50
C LYS A 23 -21.24 20.03 -16.31
N ASN A 24 -22.21 19.18 -16.01
CA ASN A 24 -21.98 17.73 -15.81
C ASN A 24 -22.17 16.99 -17.15
N GLU A 25 -21.15 16.25 -17.54
CA GLU A 25 -21.12 15.46 -18.75
C GLU A 25 -20.76 14.01 -18.41
N ASN A 26 -20.94 13.11 -19.38
CA ASN A 26 -20.60 11.72 -19.17
C ASN A 26 -19.06 11.54 -19.14
N GLY A 27 -18.49 11.29 -17.96
CA GLY A 27 -17.07 11.08 -17.78
C GLY A 27 -16.26 12.31 -17.43
N TYR A 28 -16.89 13.51 -17.32
CA TYR A 28 -16.17 14.73 -16.92
C TYR A 28 -17.15 15.81 -16.44
N VAL A 29 -16.59 16.87 -15.85
CA VAL A 29 -17.34 18.10 -15.55
C VAL A 29 -16.58 19.30 -16.15
N GLU A 30 -17.31 20.30 -16.63
CA GLU A 30 -16.72 21.44 -17.34
C GLU A 30 -17.17 22.77 -16.73
N GLY A 31 -16.25 23.70 -16.60
CA GLY A 31 -16.48 25.08 -16.16
C GLY A 31 -15.97 26.09 -17.19
N LYS A 32 -15.75 27.32 -16.76
CA LYS A 32 -15.25 28.39 -17.65
C LYS A 32 -13.76 28.23 -18.00
N GLU A 33 -12.94 27.82 -17.02
CA GLU A 33 -11.48 27.72 -17.17
C GLU A 33 -10.98 26.30 -17.15
N TYR A 34 -11.71 25.41 -16.47
CA TYR A 34 -11.29 24.04 -16.18
C TYR A 34 -12.25 23.00 -16.75
N ILE A 35 -11.67 21.90 -17.19
CA ILE A 35 -12.38 20.65 -17.48
C ILE A 35 -11.79 19.64 -16.50
N VAL A 36 -12.61 18.96 -15.71
CA VAL A 36 -12.14 17.91 -14.78
C VAL A 36 -12.69 16.58 -15.24
N THR A 37 -11.78 15.67 -15.56
CA THR A 37 -12.09 14.28 -15.92
C THR A 37 -11.38 13.34 -14.96
N TRP A 38 -11.63 12.05 -15.12
CA TRP A 38 -11.09 11.06 -14.18
C TRP A 38 -10.80 9.74 -14.87
N ALA A 39 -9.89 9.01 -14.27
CA ALA A 39 -9.70 7.59 -14.56
C ALA A 39 -10.66 6.75 -13.70
N LEU A 40 -10.62 5.44 -13.86
CA LEU A 40 -11.38 4.46 -13.07
C LEU A 40 -10.39 3.49 -12.39
N GLY A 41 -9.29 4.04 -11.87
CA GLY A 41 -8.06 3.33 -11.65
C GLY A 41 -7.27 3.28 -12.97
N HIS A 42 -6.66 2.17 -13.31
CA HIS A 42 -5.93 2.06 -14.59
C HIS A 42 -6.89 2.04 -15.79
N LEU A 43 -6.63 2.89 -16.79
CA LEU A 43 -7.28 2.86 -18.11
C LEU A 43 -6.34 2.23 -19.16
N VAL A 44 -5.04 2.21 -18.86
CA VAL A 44 -3.98 1.69 -19.72
C VAL A 44 -3.16 0.69 -18.91
N THR A 45 -2.73 -0.38 -19.56
CA THR A 45 -1.93 -1.45 -18.96
C THR A 45 -0.81 -1.87 -19.91
N LEU A 46 0.14 -2.65 -19.44
CA LEU A 46 1.10 -3.33 -20.33
C LEU A 46 0.36 -4.36 -21.18
N ALA A 47 0.76 -4.48 -22.42
CA ALA A 47 0.13 -5.37 -23.39
C ALA A 47 0.37 -6.84 -23.01
N ASP A 48 -0.59 -7.69 -23.34
CA ASP A 48 -0.47 -9.14 -23.15
C ASP A 48 0.59 -9.72 -24.10
N PRO A 49 1.20 -10.87 -23.77
CA PRO A 49 2.25 -11.49 -24.59
C PRO A 49 1.86 -11.68 -26.07
N GLU A 50 0.62 -12.00 -26.33
CA GLU A 50 0.09 -12.21 -27.69
C GLU A 50 0.20 -10.97 -28.59
N SER A 51 0.27 -9.77 -27.96
CA SER A 51 0.44 -8.49 -28.68
C SER A 51 1.86 -8.32 -29.23
N TYR A 52 2.82 -9.11 -28.76
CA TYR A 52 4.21 -9.10 -29.23
C TYR A 52 4.44 -10.16 -30.32
N ASP A 53 3.90 -11.36 -30.11
CA ASP A 53 3.99 -12.48 -31.05
C ASP A 53 2.81 -13.43 -30.83
N SER A 54 2.14 -13.81 -31.91
CA SER A 54 0.97 -14.70 -31.83
C SER A 54 1.29 -16.09 -31.26
N ARG A 55 2.55 -16.53 -31.32
CA ARG A 55 2.97 -17.82 -30.72
C ARG A 55 2.72 -17.84 -29.21
N TYR A 56 2.79 -16.72 -28.57
CA TYR A 56 2.56 -16.60 -27.11
C TYR A 56 1.08 -16.77 -26.72
N ALA A 57 0.16 -16.96 -27.68
CA ALA A 57 -1.23 -17.29 -27.35
C ALA A 57 -1.35 -18.65 -26.65
N LYS A 58 -0.45 -19.58 -27.00
CA LYS A 58 -0.31 -20.86 -26.31
C LYS A 58 0.75 -20.73 -25.22
N TRP A 59 0.58 -21.50 -24.15
CA TRP A 59 1.53 -21.46 -23.02
C TRP A 59 2.47 -22.65 -23.10
N GLU A 60 3.49 -22.51 -23.93
CA GLU A 60 4.51 -23.56 -24.14
C GLU A 60 5.79 -23.18 -23.39
N LEU A 61 6.47 -24.19 -22.82
CA LEU A 61 7.72 -23.95 -22.06
C LEU A 61 8.84 -23.46 -22.97
N GLU A 62 8.84 -23.91 -24.22
CA GLU A 62 9.85 -23.57 -25.22
C GLU A 62 9.84 -22.07 -25.59
N ASP A 63 8.73 -21.40 -25.36
CA ASP A 63 8.58 -19.96 -25.64
C ASP A 63 9.09 -19.07 -24.52
N LEU A 64 9.51 -19.64 -23.39
CA LEU A 64 9.98 -18.88 -22.24
C LEU A 64 11.51 -18.75 -22.25
N PRO A 65 12.07 -17.63 -21.79
CA PRO A 65 11.37 -16.48 -21.22
C PRO A 65 10.88 -15.47 -22.27
N ILE A 66 9.71 -14.90 -22.04
CA ILE A 66 9.15 -13.81 -22.85
C ILE A 66 9.73 -12.49 -22.32
N ILE A 67 10.66 -11.89 -23.06
CA ILE A 67 11.32 -10.63 -22.71
C ILE A 67 11.27 -9.72 -23.92
N PRO A 68 10.23 -8.88 -24.05
CA PRO A 68 10.14 -7.96 -25.18
C PRO A 68 11.28 -6.93 -25.20
N LYS A 69 11.77 -6.57 -26.37
CA LYS A 69 12.79 -5.52 -26.53
C LYS A 69 12.29 -4.14 -26.07
N SER A 70 11.00 -3.90 -26.21
CA SER A 70 10.35 -2.68 -25.72
C SER A 70 8.94 -3.04 -25.26
N MET A 71 8.54 -2.49 -24.13
CA MET A 71 7.20 -2.75 -23.59
C MET A 71 6.15 -1.92 -24.32
N LYS A 72 5.05 -2.56 -24.68
CA LYS A 72 3.88 -1.93 -25.29
C LYS A 72 2.82 -1.71 -24.23
N THR A 73 2.06 -0.63 -24.37
CA THR A 73 0.88 -0.39 -23.53
C THR A 73 -0.38 -0.54 -24.36
N GLU A 74 -1.49 -0.93 -23.73
CA GLU A 74 -2.80 -1.04 -24.38
C GLU A 74 -3.90 -0.52 -23.47
N VAL A 75 -5.00 -0.11 -24.09
CA VAL A 75 -6.19 0.38 -23.36
C VAL A 75 -6.95 -0.83 -22.81
N ILE A 76 -7.28 -0.77 -21.54
CA ILE A 76 -8.06 -1.82 -20.87
C ILE A 76 -9.48 -1.83 -21.47
N LYS A 77 -9.89 -2.95 -22.06
CA LYS A 77 -11.17 -3.08 -22.77
C LYS A 77 -12.37 -2.63 -21.95
N LYS A 78 -12.42 -3.01 -20.68
CA LYS A 78 -13.54 -2.67 -19.76
C LYS A 78 -13.67 -1.17 -19.52
N THR A 79 -12.58 -0.42 -19.58
CA THR A 79 -12.55 1.04 -19.31
C THR A 79 -12.37 1.86 -20.59
N GLY A 80 -12.45 1.22 -21.75
CA GLY A 80 -12.23 1.87 -23.06
C GLY A 80 -13.13 3.08 -23.31
N LYS A 81 -14.39 3.04 -22.89
CA LYS A 81 -15.31 4.18 -23.01
C LYS A 81 -14.76 5.41 -22.28
N GLN A 82 -14.34 5.27 -21.03
CA GLN A 82 -13.79 6.37 -20.25
C GLN A 82 -12.45 6.85 -20.84
N PHE A 83 -11.60 5.91 -21.29
CA PHE A 83 -10.36 6.29 -21.99
C PHE A 83 -10.68 7.15 -23.21
N GLY A 84 -11.70 6.79 -24.02
CA GLY A 84 -12.14 7.56 -25.17
C GLY A 84 -12.53 9.00 -24.80
N VAL A 85 -13.28 9.16 -23.70
CA VAL A 85 -13.66 10.49 -23.18
C VAL A 85 -12.38 11.28 -22.80
N VAL A 86 -11.52 10.68 -21.99
CA VAL A 86 -10.29 11.38 -21.53
C VAL A 86 -9.41 11.75 -22.73
N LYS A 87 -9.23 10.84 -23.69
CA LYS A 87 -8.45 11.07 -24.91
C LYS A 87 -9.02 12.24 -25.70
N SER A 88 -10.34 12.26 -25.95
CA SER A 88 -10.98 13.34 -26.71
C SER A 88 -10.80 14.71 -26.04
N LEU A 89 -10.87 14.75 -24.69
CA LEU A 89 -10.64 15.98 -23.92
C LEU A 89 -9.18 16.43 -24.00
N ILE A 90 -8.22 15.50 -23.87
CA ILE A 90 -6.78 15.80 -24.01
C ILE A 90 -6.50 16.40 -25.40
N GLN A 91 -7.17 15.91 -26.43
CA GLN A 91 -6.96 16.32 -27.83
C GLN A 91 -7.70 17.60 -28.21
N ARG A 92 -8.57 18.15 -27.35
CA ARG A 92 -9.28 19.42 -27.61
C ARG A 92 -8.26 20.56 -27.88
N LYS A 93 -8.52 21.36 -28.93
CA LYS A 93 -7.65 22.45 -29.32
C LYS A 93 -7.59 23.58 -28.28
N ASP A 94 -8.70 23.80 -27.56
CA ASP A 94 -8.80 24.81 -26.53
C ASP A 94 -8.16 24.39 -25.19
N VAL A 95 -7.81 23.14 -25.04
CA VAL A 95 -7.06 22.66 -23.87
C VAL A 95 -5.57 22.93 -24.09
N THR A 96 -5.00 23.80 -23.27
CA THR A 96 -3.62 24.27 -23.41
C THR A 96 -2.66 23.60 -22.40
N GLU A 97 -3.18 23.04 -21.29
CA GLU A 97 -2.37 22.49 -20.20
C GLU A 97 -3.11 21.33 -19.55
N ILE A 98 -2.36 20.37 -19.03
CA ILE A 98 -2.90 19.21 -18.27
C ILE A 98 -2.40 19.29 -16.83
N VAL A 99 -3.32 19.21 -15.87
CA VAL A 99 -3.00 19.07 -14.45
C VAL A 99 -3.25 17.62 -14.04
N ILE A 100 -2.19 16.91 -13.67
CA ILE A 100 -2.29 15.56 -13.08
C ILE A 100 -2.74 15.72 -11.63
N ALA A 101 -3.93 15.20 -11.31
CA ALA A 101 -4.56 15.26 -9.99
C ALA A 101 -4.91 13.85 -9.48
N THR A 102 -4.13 12.86 -9.89
CA THR A 102 -4.18 11.49 -9.36
C THR A 102 -3.50 11.43 -7.99
N ASP A 103 -3.69 10.32 -7.28
CA ASP A 103 -3.13 10.14 -5.94
C ASP A 103 -1.63 10.48 -5.90
N ALA A 104 -1.18 11.08 -4.80
CA ALA A 104 0.20 11.56 -4.64
C ALA A 104 1.14 10.38 -4.38
N GLY A 105 1.60 9.74 -5.45
CA GLY A 105 2.44 8.55 -5.37
C GLY A 105 2.87 8.03 -6.74
N ARG A 106 3.70 7.00 -6.73
CA ARG A 106 4.21 6.34 -7.94
C ARG A 106 3.09 5.87 -8.86
N GLU A 107 2.08 5.20 -8.28
CA GLU A 107 0.97 4.63 -9.05
C GLU A 107 0.13 5.71 -9.71
N GLY A 108 -0.14 6.82 -8.99
CA GLY A 108 -0.86 7.94 -9.57
C GLY A 108 -0.13 8.57 -10.76
N GLU A 109 1.20 8.69 -10.68
CA GLU A 109 2.01 9.16 -11.82
C GLU A 109 1.89 8.20 -13.00
N LEU A 110 1.99 6.89 -12.75
CA LEU A 110 1.89 5.85 -13.78
C LEU A 110 0.54 5.92 -14.50
N VAL A 111 -0.55 5.92 -13.73
CA VAL A 111 -1.92 5.98 -14.26
C VAL A 111 -2.08 7.19 -15.18
N ALA A 112 -1.71 8.39 -14.70
CA ALA A 112 -1.93 9.61 -15.45
C ALA A 112 -1.05 9.67 -16.71
N ARG A 113 0.23 9.38 -16.59
CA ARG A 113 1.17 9.52 -17.72
C ARG A 113 0.92 8.50 -18.81
N TRP A 114 0.60 7.24 -18.46
CA TRP A 114 0.22 6.25 -19.48
C TRP A 114 -1.02 6.68 -20.27
N ILE A 115 -2.00 7.32 -19.62
CA ILE A 115 -3.19 7.86 -20.30
C ILE A 115 -2.78 8.99 -21.25
N ILE A 116 -1.95 9.91 -20.80
CA ILE A 116 -1.49 11.07 -21.61
C ILE A 116 -0.66 10.59 -22.81
N GLU A 117 0.29 9.67 -22.57
CA GLU A 117 1.12 9.08 -23.62
C GLU A 117 0.27 8.32 -24.66
N LYS A 118 -0.71 7.55 -24.18
CA LYS A 118 -1.60 6.77 -25.07
C LYS A 118 -2.57 7.69 -25.84
N ALA A 119 -2.85 8.89 -25.34
CA ALA A 119 -3.63 9.90 -26.08
C ALA A 119 -2.80 10.58 -27.21
N ASP A 120 -1.48 10.40 -27.19
CA ASP A 120 -0.52 10.87 -28.20
C ASP A 120 -0.58 12.40 -28.41
N VAL A 121 -0.50 13.15 -27.32
CA VAL A 121 -0.52 14.62 -27.36
C VAL A 121 0.55 15.16 -26.44
N LYS A 122 1.29 16.16 -26.90
CA LYS A 122 2.31 16.87 -26.13
C LYS A 122 1.75 18.22 -25.67
N LYS A 123 1.40 18.32 -24.41
CA LYS A 123 0.93 19.53 -23.75
C LYS A 123 1.71 19.72 -22.45
N PRO A 124 1.90 20.97 -21.98
CA PRO A 124 2.49 21.21 -20.67
C PRO A 124 1.75 20.47 -19.57
N ILE A 125 2.48 19.87 -18.65
CA ILE A 125 1.94 19.08 -17.54
C ILE A 125 2.30 19.78 -16.23
N LYS A 126 1.28 19.99 -15.40
CA LYS A 126 1.42 20.41 -14.00
C LYS A 126 0.98 19.27 -13.09
N ARG A 127 1.41 19.31 -11.85
CA ARG A 127 1.08 18.28 -10.84
C ARG A 127 0.42 18.91 -9.63
N LEU A 128 -0.79 18.48 -9.33
CA LEU A 128 -1.47 18.74 -8.06
C LEU A 128 -1.01 17.65 -7.07
N TRP A 129 -0.20 18.04 -6.08
CA TRP A 129 0.33 17.09 -5.08
C TRP A 129 -0.31 17.39 -3.73
N ILE A 130 -1.39 16.67 -3.43
CA ILE A 130 -2.14 16.84 -2.17
C ILE A 130 -2.41 15.48 -1.53
N SER A 131 -2.45 15.46 -0.21
CA SER A 131 -2.75 14.26 0.59
C SER A 131 -4.21 14.22 1.06
N SER A 132 -4.99 15.24 0.75
CA SER A 132 -6.39 15.37 1.18
C SER A 132 -7.22 16.03 0.08
N VAL A 133 -8.49 15.64 -0.03
CA VAL A 133 -9.44 16.22 -1.01
C VAL A 133 -10.46 17.15 -0.36
N THR A 134 -10.11 17.76 0.78
CA THR A 134 -10.94 18.84 1.34
C THR A 134 -10.89 20.07 0.45
N ASP A 135 -11.96 20.86 0.45
CA ASP A 135 -12.07 22.09 -0.38
C ASP A 135 -10.86 23.01 -0.16
N LYS A 136 -10.41 23.13 1.09
CA LYS A 136 -9.22 23.93 1.45
C LYS A 136 -7.94 23.36 0.82
N ALA A 137 -7.71 22.04 0.95
CA ALA A 137 -6.51 21.39 0.40
C ALA A 137 -6.46 21.50 -1.13
N ILE A 138 -7.61 21.33 -1.80
CA ILE A 138 -7.71 21.49 -3.27
C ILE A 138 -7.38 22.93 -3.65
N THR A 139 -8.01 23.91 -2.98
CA THR A 139 -7.79 25.34 -3.27
C THR A 139 -6.32 25.73 -3.11
N GLU A 140 -5.70 25.32 -2.01
CA GLU A 140 -4.28 25.59 -1.74
C GLU A 140 -3.37 24.85 -2.72
N GLY A 141 -3.71 23.62 -3.07
CA GLY A 141 -2.97 22.81 -4.04
C GLY A 141 -2.95 23.45 -5.42
N PHE A 142 -4.09 23.98 -5.88
CA PHE A 142 -4.17 24.67 -7.18
C PHE A 142 -3.38 25.98 -7.23
N LYS A 143 -3.19 26.65 -6.09
CA LYS A 143 -2.29 27.81 -5.99
C LYS A 143 -0.81 27.42 -6.07
N ASN A 144 -0.49 26.15 -5.75
CA ASN A 144 0.89 25.65 -5.61
C ASN A 144 1.18 24.48 -6.56
N LEU A 145 0.62 24.50 -7.77
CA LEU A 145 0.86 23.47 -8.78
C LEU A 145 2.36 23.37 -9.09
N LYS A 146 2.86 22.16 -9.14
CA LYS A 146 4.27 21.88 -9.44
C LYS A 146 4.45 21.55 -10.93
N ASP A 147 5.65 21.79 -11.44
CA ASP A 147 6.00 21.36 -12.80
C ASP A 147 6.00 19.81 -12.84
N GLY A 148 5.33 19.23 -13.85
CA GLY A 148 5.29 17.79 -14.04
C GLY A 148 6.66 17.15 -14.22
N LYS A 149 7.65 17.90 -14.71
CA LYS A 149 9.03 17.41 -14.90
C LYS A 149 9.68 16.95 -13.59
N LEU A 150 9.30 17.55 -12.47
CA LEU A 150 9.83 17.18 -11.14
C LEU A 150 9.50 15.74 -10.76
N TYR A 151 8.48 15.16 -11.39
CA TYR A 151 7.98 13.82 -11.07
C TYR A 151 8.35 12.75 -12.12
N GLU A 152 9.21 13.10 -13.09
CA GLU A 152 9.63 12.15 -14.14
C GLU A 152 10.36 10.93 -13.57
N ASN A 153 11.26 11.13 -12.60
CA ASN A 153 11.97 10.02 -11.99
C ASN A 153 11.05 9.11 -11.18
N LEU A 154 10.04 9.71 -10.53
CA LEU A 154 9.00 8.96 -9.83
C LEU A 154 8.21 8.10 -10.82
N TYR A 155 7.82 8.67 -11.95
CA TYR A 155 7.16 7.96 -13.04
C TYR A 155 8.02 6.81 -13.58
N LYS A 156 9.29 7.10 -13.90
CA LYS A 156 10.23 6.07 -14.40
C LYS A 156 10.36 4.90 -13.42
N SER A 157 10.40 5.18 -12.10
CA SER A 157 10.46 4.12 -11.09
C SER A 157 9.19 3.26 -11.08
N ALA A 158 8.03 3.87 -11.32
CA ALA A 158 6.75 3.15 -11.42
C ALA A 158 6.70 2.27 -12.68
N VAL A 159 7.17 2.81 -13.81
CA VAL A 159 7.28 2.05 -15.07
C VAL A 159 8.19 0.83 -14.87
N ALA A 160 9.40 1.04 -14.36
CA ALA A 160 10.36 -0.05 -14.13
C ALA A 160 9.78 -1.14 -13.21
N ARG A 161 9.05 -0.73 -12.17
CA ARG A 161 8.35 -1.67 -11.28
C ARG A 161 7.29 -2.47 -12.04
N SER A 162 6.44 -1.78 -12.82
CA SER A 162 5.36 -2.41 -13.57
C SER A 162 5.91 -3.40 -14.61
N GLU A 163 6.98 -3.03 -15.31
CA GLU A 163 7.65 -3.89 -16.28
C GLU A 163 8.28 -5.12 -15.60
N ALA A 164 8.95 -4.93 -14.46
CA ALA A 164 9.51 -6.04 -13.69
C ALA A 164 8.41 -6.98 -13.18
N ASP A 165 7.29 -6.44 -12.69
CA ASP A 165 6.15 -7.25 -12.26
C ASP A 165 5.56 -8.04 -13.42
N TRP A 166 5.46 -7.44 -14.60
CA TRP A 166 4.97 -8.10 -15.82
C TRP A 166 5.92 -9.23 -16.24
N ILE A 167 7.24 -8.94 -16.37
CA ILE A 167 8.22 -9.93 -16.82
C ILE A 167 8.26 -11.13 -15.88
N VAL A 168 8.38 -10.88 -14.56
CA VAL A 168 8.43 -11.97 -13.58
C VAL A 168 7.09 -12.72 -13.52
N GLY A 169 5.99 -11.97 -13.46
CA GLY A 169 4.65 -12.54 -13.29
C GLY A 169 4.26 -13.44 -14.47
N ILE A 170 4.43 -12.95 -15.70
CA ILE A 170 4.05 -13.70 -16.92
C ILE A 170 4.90 -14.96 -17.06
N ASN A 171 6.22 -14.82 -16.98
CA ASN A 171 7.14 -15.94 -17.22
C ASN A 171 7.01 -17.03 -16.14
N ALA A 172 7.02 -16.63 -14.87
CA ALA A 172 6.95 -17.61 -13.78
C ALA A 172 5.56 -18.27 -13.70
N THR A 173 4.47 -17.51 -13.94
CA THR A 173 3.12 -18.05 -13.97
C THR A 173 2.98 -19.10 -15.09
N ARG A 174 3.42 -18.75 -16.29
CA ARG A 174 3.35 -19.67 -17.43
C ARG A 174 4.21 -20.93 -17.21
N ALA A 175 5.45 -20.72 -16.73
CA ALA A 175 6.36 -21.85 -16.45
C ALA A 175 5.76 -22.84 -15.44
N LEU A 176 5.22 -22.33 -14.34
CA LEU A 176 4.61 -23.18 -13.31
C LEU A 176 3.35 -23.86 -13.82
N THR A 177 2.49 -23.13 -14.50
CA THR A 177 1.22 -23.65 -15.01
C THR A 177 1.48 -24.76 -16.03
N SER A 178 2.38 -24.53 -17.00
CA SER A 178 2.70 -25.52 -18.03
C SER A 178 3.43 -26.74 -17.45
N LYS A 179 4.42 -26.51 -16.56
CA LYS A 179 5.21 -27.60 -15.95
C LYS A 179 4.36 -28.55 -15.11
N TYR A 180 3.44 -28.00 -14.32
CA TYR A 180 2.65 -28.79 -13.38
C TYR A 180 1.24 -29.10 -13.88
N ASN A 181 0.89 -28.64 -15.08
CA ASN A 181 -0.44 -28.80 -15.68
C ASN A 181 -1.55 -28.41 -14.68
N ALA A 182 -1.38 -27.26 -14.02
CA ALA A 182 -2.27 -26.76 -12.95
C ALA A 182 -2.29 -25.25 -13.00
N GLN A 183 -3.44 -24.65 -12.74
CA GLN A 183 -3.56 -23.18 -12.72
C GLN A 183 -2.80 -22.61 -11.53
N LEU A 184 -1.55 -22.24 -11.74
CA LEU A 184 -0.66 -21.68 -10.72
C LEU A 184 -0.31 -20.25 -11.09
N SER A 185 -0.22 -19.39 -10.09
CA SER A 185 0.20 -17.99 -10.29
C SER A 185 1.48 -17.71 -9.51
N CYS A 186 2.30 -16.83 -10.08
CA CYS A 186 3.53 -16.38 -9.44
C CYS A 186 3.66 -14.87 -9.60
N GLY A 187 4.14 -14.21 -8.56
CA GLY A 187 4.34 -12.76 -8.59
C GLY A 187 5.36 -12.31 -7.55
N ARG A 188 5.95 -11.15 -7.79
CA ARG A 188 7.04 -10.61 -6.96
C ARG A 188 6.61 -10.27 -5.53
N VAL A 189 5.32 -10.09 -5.26
CA VAL A 189 4.80 -9.80 -3.92
C VAL A 189 4.07 -11.02 -3.35
N GLN A 190 3.10 -11.56 -4.08
CA GLN A 190 2.25 -12.63 -3.56
C GLN A 190 3.03 -13.91 -3.24
N THR A 191 3.97 -14.30 -4.10
CA THR A 191 4.71 -15.57 -3.91
C THR A 191 5.63 -15.52 -2.67
N PRO A 192 6.46 -14.48 -2.47
CA PRO A 192 7.23 -14.38 -1.23
C PRO A 192 6.36 -14.30 0.01
N THR A 193 5.21 -13.63 -0.05
CA THR A 193 4.29 -13.54 1.08
C THR A 193 3.76 -14.92 1.47
N VAL A 194 3.32 -15.71 0.49
CA VAL A 194 2.85 -17.08 0.71
C VAL A 194 4.00 -17.96 1.25
N ALA A 195 5.21 -17.80 0.68
CA ALA A 195 6.39 -18.56 1.12
C ALA A 195 6.74 -18.29 2.60
N MET A 196 6.66 -17.02 3.03
CA MET A 196 6.89 -16.67 4.44
C MET A 196 5.85 -17.32 5.36
N ILE A 197 4.58 -17.33 4.95
CA ILE A 197 3.50 -17.98 5.73
C ILE A 197 3.73 -19.49 5.78
N ALA A 198 4.07 -20.10 4.65
CA ALA A 198 4.33 -21.55 4.58
C ALA A 198 5.52 -21.94 5.47
N ALA A 199 6.61 -21.17 5.43
CA ALA A 199 7.77 -21.40 6.28
C ALA A 199 7.42 -21.32 7.77
N LEU A 200 6.60 -20.33 8.16
CA LEU A 200 6.13 -20.22 9.54
C LEU A 200 5.24 -21.42 9.95
N GLU A 201 4.37 -21.87 9.06
CA GLU A 201 3.54 -23.04 9.31
C GLU A 201 4.39 -24.29 9.50
N ASP A 202 5.44 -24.47 8.70
CA ASP A 202 6.36 -25.60 8.83
C ASP A 202 7.14 -25.51 10.16
N GLU A 203 7.56 -24.32 10.57
CA GLU A 203 8.19 -24.09 11.87
C GLU A 203 7.24 -24.47 13.02
N ILE A 204 5.97 -24.06 12.93
CA ILE A 204 4.95 -24.39 13.94
C ILE A 204 4.71 -25.89 13.99
N ARG A 205 4.56 -26.55 12.83
CA ARG A 205 4.35 -28.01 12.76
C ARG A 205 5.54 -28.79 13.28
N GLY A 206 6.74 -28.29 13.03
CA GLY A 206 7.99 -28.90 13.50
C GLY A 206 8.35 -28.54 14.93
N PHE A 207 7.59 -27.68 15.60
CA PHE A 207 7.93 -27.18 16.92
C PHE A 207 7.93 -28.32 17.98
N LYS A 208 9.06 -28.49 18.63
CA LYS A 208 9.22 -29.42 19.75
C LYS A 208 9.38 -28.59 21.03
N PRO A 209 8.43 -28.70 21.96
CA PRO A 209 8.54 -27.92 23.20
C PRO A 209 9.74 -28.39 24.03
N VAL A 210 10.56 -27.41 24.45
CA VAL A 210 11.71 -27.67 25.32
C VAL A 210 11.44 -26.99 26.67
N LYS A 211 11.58 -27.74 27.76
CA LYS A 211 11.39 -27.19 29.10
C LYS A 211 12.53 -26.22 29.43
N PHE A 212 12.17 -25.07 29.94
CA PHE A 212 13.13 -24.15 30.54
C PHE A 212 12.83 -23.99 32.03
N TYR A 213 13.82 -23.53 32.77
CA TYR A 213 13.75 -23.33 34.21
C TYR A 213 14.13 -21.89 34.53
N GLY A 214 13.49 -21.34 35.55
CA GLY A 214 13.82 -20.06 36.11
C GLY A 214 13.67 -20.10 37.60
N ILE A 215 14.26 -19.15 38.30
CA ILE A 215 14.18 -19.08 39.77
C ILE A 215 13.45 -17.83 40.14
N GLU A 216 12.43 -17.96 40.95
CA GLU A 216 11.66 -16.85 41.48
C GLU A 216 11.70 -16.93 43.02
N LEU A 217 11.93 -15.79 43.63
CA LEU A 217 11.94 -15.68 45.07
C LEU A 217 10.95 -14.59 45.49
N ASN A 218 10.11 -14.91 46.43
CA ASN A 218 9.18 -13.93 47.03
C ASN A 218 9.63 -13.67 48.47
N ALA A 219 9.92 -12.40 48.77
CA ALA A 219 10.35 -11.98 50.11
C ALA A 219 9.79 -10.58 50.41
N GLN A 220 9.16 -10.45 51.57
CA GLN A 220 8.60 -9.20 52.08
C GLN A 220 7.67 -8.51 51.06
N GLY A 221 6.87 -9.27 50.32
CA GLY A 221 5.94 -8.72 49.34
C GLY A 221 6.58 -8.35 47.99
N CYS A 222 7.89 -8.52 47.86
CA CYS A 222 8.61 -8.25 46.62
C CYS A 222 8.94 -9.54 45.88
N ARG A 223 8.81 -9.50 44.55
CA ARG A 223 9.14 -10.62 43.67
C ARG A 223 10.51 -10.37 43.02
N PHE A 224 11.40 -11.28 43.21
CA PHE A 224 12.75 -11.28 42.64
C PHE A 224 12.89 -12.41 41.65
N VAL A 225 13.41 -12.09 40.48
CA VAL A 225 13.65 -13.09 39.41
C VAL A 225 15.15 -13.18 39.18
N TRP A 226 15.68 -14.41 39.28
CA TRP A 226 17.08 -14.65 38.98
C TRP A 226 17.37 -14.30 37.52
N GLN A 227 18.50 -13.70 37.29
CA GLN A 227 18.99 -13.43 35.93
C GLN A 227 20.45 -13.88 35.83
N ASP A 228 20.82 -14.39 34.67
CA ASP A 228 22.20 -14.74 34.37
C ASP A 228 23.00 -13.48 33.97
N LYS A 229 24.25 -13.68 33.56
CA LYS A 229 25.14 -12.59 33.13
C LYS A 229 24.63 -11.80 31.90
N ASN A 230 23.75 -12.41 31.13
CA ASN A 230 23.15 -11.82 29.92
C ASN A 230 21.76 -11.23 30.22
N SER A 231 21.37 -11.12 31.48
CA SER A 231 20.05 -10.66 31.94
C SER A 231 18.90 -11.57 31.51
N ASP A 232 19.18 -12.85 31.18
CA ASP A 232 18.12 -13.83 30.89
C ASP A 232 17.68 -14.50 32.19
N GLY A 233 16.40 -14.50 32.45
CA GLY A 233 15.78 -15.17 33.61
C GLY A 233 15.49 -16.66 33.39
N ARG A 234 15.94 -17.23 32.27
CA ARG A 234 15.65 -18.62 31.90
C ARG A 234 16.93 -19.39 31.62
N THR A 235 16.90 -20.70 31.90
CA THR A 235 17.95 -21.61 31.53
C THR A 235 17.34 -22.95 31.15
N PHE A 236 17.99 -23.69 30.27
CA PHE A 236 17.58 -25.04 29.89
C PHE A 236 18.22 -26.10 30.80
N ASP A 237 19.10 -25.67 31.70
CA ASP A 237 19.83 -26.57 32.63
C ASP A 237 19.13 -26.58 33.99
N LYS A 238 18.46 -27.67 34.28
CA LYS A 238 17.76 -27.90 35.58
C LYS A 238 18.75 -27.92 36.75
N GLU A 239 19.88 -28.63 36.57
CA GLU A 239 20.87 -28.79 37.64
C GLU A 239 21.45 -27.44 38.06
N LYS A 240 21.64 -26.53 37.11
CA LYS A 240 22.09 -25.17 37.39
C LYS A 240 21.09 -24.46 38.31
N CYS A 241 19.78 -24.57 38.03
CA CYS A 241 18.75 -23.97 38.89
C CYS A 241 18.77 -24.60 40.29
N ASP A 242 18.81 -25.93 40.39
CA ASP A 242 18.80 -26.65 41.64
C ASP A 242 20.03 -26.29 42.51
N ASN A 243 21.19 -26.14 41.89
CA ASN A 243 22.43 -25.71 42.55
C ASN A 243 22.33 -24.27 43.10
N ILE A 244 21.74 -23.35 42.31
CA ILE A 244 21.54 -21.98 42.76
C ILE A 244 20.56 -21.94 43.95
N ILE A 245 19.46 -22.68 43.87
CA ILE A 245 18.47 -22.78 44.94
C ILE A 245 19.13 -23.22 46.23
N ARG A 246 19.91 -24.33 46.17
CA ARG A 246 20.62 -24.88 47.36
C ARG A 246 21.56 -23.86 48.00
N ARG A 247 22.25 -23.07 47.16
CA ARG A 247 23.18 -22.01 47.64
C ARG A 247 22.43 -20.84 48.29
N ILE A 248 21.25 -20.50 47.79
CA ILE A 248 20.44 -19.37 48.30
C ILE A 248 19.76 -19.74 49.62
N GLN A 249 19.28 -20.98 49.80
CA GLN A 249 18.51 -21.43 50.95
C GLN A 249 19.29 -21.27 52.29
N THR A 250 20.61 -21.31 52.24
CA THR A 250 21.45 -21.24 53.43
C THR A 250 21.98 -19.83 53.71
N LYS A 251 21.61 -18.82 52.91
CA LYS A 251 22.18 -17.49 52.99
C LYS A 251 21.13 -16.42 53.18
N LYS A 252 21.49 -15.34 53.88
CA LYS A 252 20.67 -14.12 53.96
C LYS A 252 20.77 -13.40 52.63
N LEU A 253 19.63 -12.90 52.16
CA LEU A 253 19.57 -12.08 50.98
C LEU A 253 19.86 -10.63 51.37
N ILE A 254 20.71 -9.99 50.59
CA ILE A 254 21.12 -8.58 50.81
C ILE A 254 20.87 -7.84 49.49
N VAL A 255 20.21 -6.70 49.58
CA VAL A 255 20.05 -5.79 48.45
C VAL A 255 21.42 -5.14 48.18
N ALA A 256 22.01 -5.50 47.03
CA ALA A 256 23.34 -5.02 46.63
C ALA A 256 23.27 -3.64 45.96
N ASP A 257 22.21 -3.38 45.23
CA ASP A 257 22.04 -2.11 44.53
C ASP A 257 20.57 -1.80 44.31
N VAL A 258 20.24 -0.52 44.24
CA VAL A 258 18.89 -0.04 43.88
C VAL A 258 19.03 1.10 42.88
N SER A 259 18.61 0.86 41.66
CA SER A 259 18.58 1.90 40.65
C SER A 259 17.15 2.40 40.40
N ARG A 260 17.01 3.71 40.27
CA ARG A 260 15.72 4.35 39.92
C ARG A 260 15.92 5.17 38.67
N ASN A 261 15.27 4.75 37.61
CA ASN A 261 15.34 5.43 36.30
C ASN A 261 13.98 6.04 35.98
N LYS A 262 13.99 7.31 35.60
CA LYS A 262 12.80 7.94 35.07
C LYS A 262 12.59 7.40 33.65
N ALA A 263 11.44 6.81 33.40
CA ALA A 263 11.04 6.35 32.08
C ALA A 263 9.83 7.15 31.61
N GLN A 264 9.81 7.48 30.34
CA GLN A 264 8.64 8.05 29.67
C GLN A 264 8.11 7.04 28.70
N THR A 265 6.85 6.67 28.87
CA THR A 265 6.15 5.84 27.90
C THR A 265 5.36 6.79 26.99
N PRO A 266 5.77 6.95 25.72
CA PRO A 266 4.99 7.79 24.82
C PRO A 266 3.59 7.21 24.64
N ALA A 267 2.64 8.05 24.31
CA ALA A 267 1.30 7.59 23.96
C ALA A 267 1.40 6.58 22.79
N PRO A 268 0.60 5.51 22.83
CA PRO A 268 0.63 4.56 21.72
C PRO A 268 0.29 5.26 20.41
N ALA A 269 0.90 4.80 19.32
CA ALA A 269 0.59 5.30 17.99
C ALA A 269 -0.89 5.04 17.66
N LEU A 270 -1.47 5.90 16.86
CA LEU A 270 -2.83 5.72 16.38
C LEU A 270 -2.93 4.45 15.51
N TYR A 271 -4.08 3.82 15.51
CA TYR A 271 -4.28 2.59 14.73
C TYR A 271 -4.29 2.90 13.24
N ASP A 272 -3.51 2.16 12.49
CA ASP A 272 -3.69 2.10 11.05
C ASP A 272 -4.85 1.12 10.73
N LEU A 273 -5.16 0.96 9.45
CA LEU A 273 -6.25 0.07 8.99
C LEU A 273 -6.04 -1.37 9.46
N THR A 274 -4.83 -1.81 9.46
CA THR A 274 -4.49 -3.16 9.90
C THR A 274 -4.65 -3.34 11.41
N UNK A 275 -4.24 -2.47 12.07
CA UNK A 275 -4.36 -2.47 13.42
C UNK A 275 -5.74 -2.40 13.89
N UNK A 276 -6.34 -1.71 13.35
CA UNK A 276 -7.67 -1.60 13.65
C UNK A 276 -8.42 -2.83 13.44
N UNK A 277 -8.03 -3.34 12.61
CA UNK A 277 -8.64 -4.51 12.30
C UNK A 277 -8.32 -5.60 13.23
N UNK A 278 -7.40 -5.52 13.59
CA UNK A 278 -6.97 -6.51 14.46
C UNK A 278 -7.54 -6.35 15.81
N TYR A 279 -7.63 -5.28 16.25
CA TYR A 279 -8.13 -5.05 17.63
C TYR A 279 -9.66 -4.97 17.70
N MET A 280 -10.34 -4.71 16.62
CA MET A 280 -11.81 -4.69 16.60
C MET A 280 -12.41 -6.09 16.52
N VAL A 281 -13.39 -6.37 17.36
CA VAL A 281 -14.05 -7.69 17.49
C VAL A 281 -15.11 -7.92 16.40
N PHE A 282 -15.02 -7.25 15.25
CA PHE A 282 -16.00 -7.42 14.16
C PHE A 282 -15.42 -8.31 13.04
N PRO A 283 -16.26 -9.06 12.33
CA PRO A 283 -15.82 -9.81 11.13
C PRO A 283 -15.13 -8.89 10.12
N LEU A 284 -14.12 -9.40 9.45
CA LEU A 284 -13.24 -8.65 8.54
C LEU A 284 -14.03 -7.81 7.51
N ARG A 285 -15.09 -8.39 6.95
CA ARG A 285 -15.92 -7.73 5.94
C ARG A 285 -16.61 -6.47 6.51
N ARG A 286 -17.07 -6.54 7.76
CA ARG A 286 -17.73 -5.41 8.44
C ARG A 286 -16.73 -4.32 8.83
N ARG A 287 -15.51 -4.72 9.22
CA ARG A 287 -14.40 -3.79 9.50
C ARG A 287 -14.04 -2.98 8.26
N CYS A 288 -13.89 -3.65 7.12
CA CYS A 288 -13.57 -3.00 5.84
C CYS A 288 -14.68 -2.05 5.38
N GLN A 289 -15.95 -2.41 5.59
CA GLN A 289 -17.10 -1.54 5.27
C GLN A 289 -17.11 -0.29 6.14
N LEU A 290 -16.88 -0.42 7.44
CA LEU A 290 -16.82 0.71 8.37
C LEU A 290 -15.65 1.65 8.01
N CYS A 291 -14.48 1.10 7.72
CA CYS A 291 -13.34 1.90 7.28
C CYS A 291 -13.62 2.63 5.96
N ARG A 292 -14.27 1.98 5.00
CA ARG A 292 -14.66 2.61 3.73
C ARG A 292 -15.69 3.73 3.94
N LEU A 293 -16.69 3.50 4.78
CA LEU A 293 -17.67 4.53 5.12
C LEU A 293 -17.00 5.74 5.78
N PHE A 294 -16.03 5.47 6.64
CA PHE A 294 -15.22 6.47 7.30
C PHE A 294 -14.39 7.30 6.33
N MET A 295 -13.69 6.63 5.43
CA MET A 295 -12.88 7.28 4.39
C MET A 295 -13.76 8.17 3.50
N ASN A 296 -14.94 7.69 3.13
CA ASN A 296 -15.88 8.47 2.31
C ASN A 296 -16.44 9.67 3.08
N ALA A 297 -16.74 9.51 4.37
CA ALA A 297 -17.28 10.59 5.20
C ALA A 297 -16.24 11.69 5.49
N THR A 298 -14.96 11.31 5.61
CA THR A 298 -13.87 12.25 5.92
C THR A 298 -13.17 12.80 4.68
N ARG A 299 -13.53 12.31 3.48
CA ARG A 299 -12.91 12.71 2.19
C ARG A 299 -11.39 12.57 2.18
N CYS A 300 -10.88 11.58 2.90
CA CYS A 300 -9.45 11.36 3.02
C CYS A 300 -8.96 10.47 1.88
N SER A 301 -8.03 10.96 1.06
CA SER A 301 -7.50 10.22 -0.10
C SER A 301 -6.32 9.31 0.27
N HIS A 302 -5.63 9.57 1.37
CA HIS A 302 -4.50 8.74 1.83
C HIS A 302 -4.92 7.78 2.95
N ILE A 303 -4.89 6.51 2.59
CA ILE A 303 -5.37 5.41 3.43
C ILE A 303 -4.45 5.15 4.63
N GLN A 304 -3.16 5.41 4.49
CA GLN A 304 -2.18 5.01 5.50
C GLN A 304 -1.91 6.03 6.61
N GLU A 305 -2.07 7.31 6.35
CA GLU A 305 -1.62 8.34 7.31
C GLU A 305 -2.74 8.94 8.16
N ARG A 306 -4.01 8.88 7.76
CA ARG A 306 -5.10 9.59 8.43
C ARG A 306 -6.30 8.76 8.93
N ILE A 307 -6.34 7.47 8.70
CA ILE A 307 -7.27 6.59 9.44
C ILE A 307 -6.97 6.70 10.94
N GLN A 308 -5.73 6.98 11.28
CA GLN A 308 -5.26 7.17 12.63
C GLN A 308 -6.08 8.22 13.40
N ASP A 309 -6.20 9.43 12.86
CA ASP A 309 -6.85 10.54 13.59
C ASP A 309 -8.37 10.38 13.71
N THR A 310 -8.98 9.68 12.77
CA THR A 310 -10.44 9.62 12.69
C THR A 310 -11.02 8.41 13.42
N CYS A 311 -10.30 7.29 13.50
CA CYS A 311 -10.71 6.14 14.31
C CYS A 311 -10.71 6.47 15.81
N LEU A 312 -9.86 7.37 16.26
CA LEU A 312 -9.84 7.79 17.66
C LEU A 312 -11.07 8.61 18.09
N MET A 313 -11.60 9.41 17.20
CA MET A 313 -12.77 10.24 17.53
C MET A 313 -14.06 9.45 17.76
N ILE A 314 -14.16 8.24 17.20
CA ILE A 314 -15.37 7.39 17.41
C ILE A 314 -15.24 6.52 18.66
N LEU A 315 -14.03 6.04 18.95
CA LEU A 315 -13.83 5.23 20.16
C LEU A 315 -14.08 6.04 21.44
N TRP A 316 -14.02 7.39 21.36
CA TRP A 316 -14.23 8.28 22.51
C TRP A 316 -15.69 8.73 22.71
N LYS A 317 -16.61 8.46 21.74
CA LYS A 317 -18.02 8.86 21.85
C LYS A 317 -18.96 7.73 22.30
N HIS A 318 -18.44 6.55 22.61
CA HIS A 318 -19.16 5.41 23.17
C HIS A 318 -18.47 4.87 24.41
#